data_21f850cc493a69b72e17151edf73fcf6
#
_entry.id   21f850cc493a69b72e17151edf73fcf6
#
_cell.length_a   1.000
_cell.length_b   1.000
_cell.length_c   1.000
_cell.angle_alpha   90.00
_cell.angle_beta   90.00
_cell.angle_gamma   90.00
#
_symmetry.space_group_name_H-M   'P 1'
#
loop_
_entity.id
_entity.type
_entity.pdbx_description
1 polymer ?
#
loop_
_entity_poly.entity_id
_entity_poly.type
_entity_poly.pdbx_seq_one_letter_code
_entity_poly.pdbx_strand_id
1 'polypeptide(L)'
;MAENAIQLSPQQTLRIISTSPDRLEMEATWEAGSKPPPMHWHPTQHERFEVLEGELTVELTGEPERVVRSGESLDVPPRTGHRMWNAGEAPARASWVVTPALRTEKMFRGMGEASRVKQAALLLKFRDEFRLGGSPD
;
A
#
# COMPACT_ATOMS: atom_id res chain seq x y z
N MET A 1 -2.70 -19.76 -4.08
CA MET A 1 -3.66 -19.82 -5.18
C MET A 1 -3.79 -18.45 -5.81
N ALA A 2 -3.97 -18.41 -7.13
CA ALA A 2 -4.06 -17.16 -7.88
C ALA A 2 -5.19 -16.24 -7.41
N GLU A 3 -6.26 -16.81 -6.87
CA GLU A 3 -7.41 -16.04 -6.39
C GLU A 3 -7.07 -15.07 -5.25
N ASN A 4 -6.09 -15.42 -4.43
CA ASN A 4 -5.67 -14.60 -3.30
C ASN A 4 -4.49 -13.70 -3.62
N ALA A 5 -3.93 -13.82 -4.82
CA ALA A 5 -2.79 -13.03 -5.25
C ALA A 5 -3.23 -11.91 -6.19
N ILE A 6 -2.68 -10.73 -5.97
CA ILE A 6 -2.95 -9.55 -6.79
C ILE A 6 -1.61 -8.97 -7.23
N GLN A 7 -1.39 -8.86 -8.54
CA GLN A 7 -0.24 -8.16 -9.08
C GLN A 7 -0.59 -6.68 -9.15
N LEU A 8 -0.23 -5.94 -8.11
CA LEU A 8 -0.62 -4.53 -7.96
C LEU A 8 0.12 -3.63 -8.95
N SER A 9 1.39 -3.92 -9.18
CA SER A 9 2.22 -3.23 -10.15
C SER A 9 3.27 -4.24 -10.65
N PRO A 10 4.08 -3.89 -11.66
CA PRO A 10 5.14 -4.79 -12.09
C PRO A 10 6.11 -5.19 -10.98
N GLN A 11 6.22 -4.37 -9.93
CA GLN A 11 7.20 -4.59 -8.86
C GLN A 11 6.56 -4.97 -7.53
N GLN A 12 5.23 -5.02 -7.43
CA GLN A 12 4.57 -5.29 -6.15
C GLN A 12 3.44 -6.30 -6.31
N THR A 13 3.48 -7.34 -5.48
CA THR A 13 2.46 -8.38 -5.41
C THR A 13 1.84 -8.40 -4.02
N LEU A 14 0.54 -8.59 -3.96
CA LEU A 14 -0.20 -8.73 -2.70
C LEU A 14 -0.78 -10.12 -2.60
N ARG A 15 -0.87 -10.63 -1.38
CA ARG A 15 -1.59 -11.87 -1.08
C ARG A 15 -2.58 -11.58 0.03
N ILE A 16 -3.86 -11.87 -0.23
CA ILE A 16 -4.92 -11.65 0.76
C ILE A 16 -4.84 -12.77 1.80
N ILE A 17 -4.71 -12.40 3.06
CA ILE A 17 -4.65 -13.33 4.19
C ILE A 17 -6.05 -13.52 4.77
N SER A 18 -6.73 -12.41 5.07
CA SER A 18 -8.10 -12.45 5.57
C SER A 18 -8.79 -11.12 5.27
N THR A 19 -10.11 -11.17 5.15
CA THR A 19 -10.88 -9.97 4.86
C THR A 19 -12.23 -10.03 5.56
N SER A 20 -12.65 -8.89 6.10
CA SER A 20 -13.98 -8.65 6.65
C SER A 20 -14.29 -7.17 6.41
N PRO A 21 -15.52 -6.71 6.61
CA PRO A 21 -15.80 -5.28 6.46
C PRO A 21 -14.92 -4.39 7.34
N ASP A 22 -14.51 -4.90 8.49
CA ASP A 22 -13.76 -4.11 9.46
C ASP A 22 -12.26 -4.17 9.28
N ARG A 23 -11.73 -5.18 8.56
CA ARG A 23 -10.30 -5.39 8.53
C ARG A 23 -9.87 -6.20 7.31
N LEU A 24 -8.88 -5.69 6.61
CA LEU A 24 -8.23 -6.39 5.49
C LEU A 24 -6.78 -6.64 5.90
N GLU A 25 -6.38 -7.91 5.87
CA GLU A 25 -5.00 -8.30 6.15
C GLU A 25 -4.38 -8.90 4.91
N MET A 26 -3.20 -8.40 4.56
CA MET A 26 -2.47 -8.81 3.36
C MET A 26 -1.01 -9.02 3.69
N GLU A 27 -0.33 -9.73 2.81
CA GLU A 27 1.11 -9.79 2.78
C GLU A 27 1.57 -9.24 1.44
N ALA A 28 2.46 -8.25 1.47
CA ALA A 28 2.93 -7.56 0.28
C ALA A 28 4.40 -7.88 0.04
N THR A 29 4.76 -8.05 -1.23
CA THR A 29 6.14 -8.28 -1.64
C THR A 29 6.52 -7.20 -2.65
N TRP A 30 7.67 -6.56 -2.42
CA TRP A 30 8.25 -5.57 -3.34
C TRP A 30 9.53 -6.13 -3.93
N GLU A 31 9.65 -6.08 -5.26
CA GLU A 31 10.90 -6.40 -5.93
C GLU A 31 11.98 -5.39 -5.54
N ALA A 32 13.24 -5.81 -5.63
CA ALA A 32 14.38 -4.92 -5.36
C ALA A 32 14.41 -3.75 -6.35
N GLY A 33 14.91 -2.61 -5.88
CA GLY A 33 15.10 -1.45 -6.73
C GLY A 33 13.83 -0.81 -7.24
N SER A 34 12.73 -0.93 -6.50
CA SER A 34 11.49 -0.29 -6.92
C SER A 34 11.58 1.24 -6.75
N LYS A 35 10.81 1.95 -7.55
CA LYS A 35 10.81 3.42 -7.51
C LYS A 35 9.73 3.91 -6.57
N PRO A 36 9.93 5.11 -5.97
CA PRO A 36 8.89 5.70 -5.13
C PRO A 36 7.61 5.94 -5.95
N PRO A 37 6.46 5.44 -5.46
CA PRO A 37 5.18 5.77 -6.08
C PRO A 37 4.78 7.20 -5.71
N PRO A 38 3.72 7.75 -6.33
CA PRO A 38 3.21 9.05 -5.89
C PRO A 38 2.76 9.01 -4.43
N MET A 39 2.89 10.15 -3.75
CA MET A 39 2.32 10.32 -2.42
C MET A 39 0.80 10.13 -2.49
N HIS A 40 0.22 9.52 -1.46
CA HIS A 40 -1.23 9.33 -1.36
C HIS A 40 -1.64 9.30 0.12
N TRP A 41 -2.94 9.40 0.36
CA TRP A 41 -3.51 9.33 1.69
C TRP A 41 -4.90 8.67 1.64
N HIS A 42 -5.34 8.20 2.79
CA HIS A 42 -6.62 7.51 2.92
C HIS A 42 -7.53 8.35 3.83
N PRO A 43 -8.77 8.68 3.39
CA PRO A 43 -9.63 9.57 4.20
C PRO A 43 -9.96 9.05 5.59
N THR A 44 -10.25 7.75 5.74
CA THR A 44 -10.74 7.20 7.01
C THR A 44 -10.02 5.96 7.47
N GLN A 45 -9.10 5.42 6.66
CA GLN A 45 -8.47 4.13 6.98
C GLN A 45 -7.15 4.33 7.70
N HIS A 46 -6.91 3.46 8.67
CA HIS A 46 -5.61 3.30 9.32
C HIS A 46 -4.89 2.13 8.65
N GLU A 47 -3.58 2.27 8.45
CA GLU A 47 -2.75 1.19 7.92
C GLU A 47 -1.65 0.86 8.91
N ARG A 48 -1.36 -0.43 9.02
CA ARG A 48 -0.23 -0.91 9.80
C ARG A 48 0.60 -1.85 8.95
N PHE A 49 1.88 -1.58 8.89
CA PHE A 49 2.87 -2.40 8.18
C PHE A 49 3.85 -2.99 9.18
N GLU A 50 4.17 -4.26 9.01
CA GLU A 50 5.27 -4.87 9.74
C GLU A 50 6.20 -5.51 8.72
N VAL A 51 7.46 -5.09 8.69
CA VAL A 51 8.43 -5.65 7.74
C VAL A 51 8.86 -7.02 8.23
N LEU A 52 8.64 -8.01 7.39
CA LEU A 52 8.95 -9.42 7.70
C LEU A 52 10.30 -9.83 7.13
N GLU A 53 10.70 -9.22 6.00
CA GLU A 53 11.90 -9.60 5.30
C GLU A 53 12.39 -8.40 4.49
N GLY A 54 13.70 -8.16 4.47
CA GLY A 54 14.28 -7.03 3.76
C GLY A 54 14.05 -5.71 4.48
N GLU A 55 13.99 -4.63 3.70
CA GLU A 55 13.74 -3.30 4.23
C GLU A 55 12.94 -2.47 3.24
N LEU A 56 12.20 -1.50 3.76
CA LEU A 56 11.39 -0.58 2.95
C LEU A 56 11.75 0.85 3.32
N THR A 57 11.81 1.70 2.31
CA THR A 57 11.96 3.15 2.51
C THR A 57 10.56 3.76 2.55
N VAL A 58 10.33 4.63 3.52
CA VAL A 58 9.02 5.21 3.80
C VAL A 58 9.14 6.71 3.92
N GLU A 59 8.18 7.41 3.35
CA GLU A 59 8.07 8.86 3.52
C GLU A 59 6.65 9.19 3.94
N LEU A 60 6.51 9.92 5.06
CA LEU A 60 5.24 10.49 5.50
C LEU A 60 5.30 12.00 5.34
N THR A 61 4.17 12.62 4.99
CA THR A 61 4.12 14.08 4.82
C THR A 61 4.62 14.78 6.08
N GLY A 62 5.57 15.70 5.91
CA GLY A 62 6.11 16.48 7.01
C GLY A 62 7.25 15.81 7.77
N GLU A 63 7.64 14.60 7.38
CA GLU A 63 8.72 13.87 8.04
C GLU A 63 9.79 13.48 7.02
N PRO A 64 11.05 13.35 7.45
CA PRO A 64 12.09 12.87 6.53
C PRO A 64 11.88 11.40 6.20
N GLU A 65 12.44 10.99 5.07
CA GLU A 65 12.46 9.57 4.70
C GLU A 65 13.12 8.75 5.80
N ARG A 66 12.62 7.54 5.99
CA ARG A 66 13.26 6.59 6.89
C ARG A 66 13.18 5.18 6.35
N VAL A 67 14.03 4.31 6.85
CA VAL A 67 14.06 2.90 6.47
C VAL A 67 13.43 2.09 7.60
N VAL A 68 12.48 1.24 7.24
CA VAL A 68 11.85 0.29 8.17
C VAL A 68 12.40 -1.09 7.84
N ARG A 69 13.01 -1.72 8.85
CA ARG A 69 13.73 -2.99 8.68
C ARG A 69 12.95 -4.15 9.23
N SER A 70 13.39 -5.35 8.89
CA SER A 70 12.78 -6.59 9.37
C SER A 70 12.58 -6.56 10.89
N GLY A 71 11.36 -6.88 11.33
CA GLY A 71 10.97 -6.82 12.74
C GLY A 71 10.41 -5.48 13.18
N GLU A 72 10.55 -4.44 12.38
CA GLU A 72 10.02 -3.11 12.70
C GLU A 72 8.65 -2.91 12.07
N SER A 73 7.88 -2.00 12.64
CA SER A 73 6.53 -1.71 12.15
C SER A 73 6.31 -0.21 11.97
N LEU A 74 5.29 0.10 11.19
CA LEU A 74 4.89 1.46 10.86
C LEU A 74 3.37 1.56 10.89
N ASP A 75 2.87 2.59 11.55
CA ASP A 75 1.45 2.92 11.52
C ASP A 75 1.24 4.19 10.71
N VAL A 76 0.24 4.17 9.83
CA VAL A 76 -0.15 5.32 9.02
C VAL A 76 -1.59 5.69 9.39
N PRO A 77 -1.80 6.77 10.15
CA PRO A 77 -3.14 7.20 10.51
C PRO A 77 -3.93 7.70 9.31
N PRO A 78 -5.26 7.78 9.42
CA PRO A 78 -6.06 8.41 8.36
C PRO A 78 -5.56 9.83 8.05
N ARG A 79 -5.76 10.26 6.80
CA ARG A 79 -5.46 11.61 6.32
C ARG A 79 -3.98 11.97 6.35
N THR A 80 -3.10 10.95 6.39
CA THR A 80 -1.65 11.14 6.40
C THR A 80 -1.08 10.72 5.05
N GLY A 81 -0.51 11.68 4.33
CA GLY A 81 0.17 11.42 3.06
C GLY A 81 1.40 10.56 3.28
N HIS A 82 1.57 9.56 2.43
CA HIS A 82 2.69 8.63 2.57
C HIS A 82 3.01 7.95 1.25
N ARG A 83 4.19 7.35 1.19
CA ARG A 83 4.59 6.42 0.13
C ARG A 83 5.66 5.50 0.67
N MET A 84 5.78 4.34 0.04
CA MET A 84 6.67 3.28 0.49
C MET A 84 7.19 2.53 -0.73
N TRP A 85 8.50 2.21 -0.73
CA TRP A 85 9.12 1.50 -1.84
C TRP A 85 10.33 0.73 -1.34
N ASN A 86 10.83 -0.17 -2.17
CA ASN A 86 12.03 -0.95 -1.86
C ASN A 86 13.22 -0.40 -2.65
N ALA A 87 14.02 0.43 -2.01
CA ALA A 87 15.21 1.00 -2.60
C ALA A 87 16.42 0.07 -2.48
N GLY A 88 16.28 -1.07 -1.82
CA GLY A 88 17.36 -1.99 -1.56
C GLY A 88 17.66 -2.94 -2.72
N GLU A 89 18.59 -3.85 -2.49
CA GLU A 89 19.08 -4.79 -3.50
C GLU A 89 18.44 -6.17 -3.40
N ALA A 90 17.60 -6.41 -2.40
CA ALA A 90 16.91 -7.66 -2.18
C ALA A 90 15.40 -7.43 -2.10
N PRO A 91 14.58 -8.44 -2.41
CA PRO A 91 13.14 -8.30 -2.24
C PRO A 91 12.77 -8.00 -0.79
N ALA A 92 11.67 -7.31 -0.59
CA ALA A 92 11.14 -7.00 0.74
C ALA A 92 9.72 -7.52 0.86
N ARG A 93 9.35 -7.95 2.07
CA ARG A 93 8.03 -8.50 2.35
C ARG A 93 7.52 -7.92 3.66
N ALA A 94 6.25 -7.54 3.68
CA ALA A 94 5.63 -6.95 4.86
C ALA A 94 4.20 -7.44 5.04
N SER A 95 3.79 -7.54 6.30
CA SER A 95 2.39 -7.67 6.66
C SER A 95 1.75 -6.28 6.53
N TRP A 96 0.52 -6.23 6.01
CA TRP A 96 -0.18 -4.98 5.75
C TRP A 96 -1.64 -5.14 6.19
N VAL A 97 -2.05 -4.34 7.16
CA VAL A 97 -3.41 -4.38 7.70
C VAL A 97 -4.09 -3.03 7.49
N VAL A 98 -5.28 -3.06 6.92
CA VAL A 98 -6.09 -1.86 6.64
C VAL A 98 -7.38 -1.94 7.45
N THR A 99 -7.67 -0.91 8.25
CA THR A 99 -8.86 -0.85 9.10
C THR A 99 -9.54 0.52 9.02
N PRO A 100 -10.81 0.59 8.69
CA PRO A 100 -11.68 -0.46 8.17
C PRO A 100 -11.29 -0.84 6.74
N ALA A 101 -11.70 -2.02 6.30
CA ALA A 101 -11.31 -2.51 4.97
C ALA A 101 -11.93 -1.70 3.84
N LEU A 102 -13.19 -1.30 3.99
CA LEU A 102 -13.95 -0.64 2.93
C LEU A 102 -13.82 -1.47 1.62
N ARG A 103 -13.63 -0.79 0.48
CA ARG A 103 -13.51 -1.46 -0.82
C ARG A 103 -12.06 -1.56 -1.30
N THR A 104 -11.10 -1.57 -0.35
CA THR A 104 -9.68 -1.55 -0.70
C THR A 104 -9.28 -2.77 -1.54
N GLU A 105 -9.73 -3.96 -1.18
CA GLU A 105 -9.42 -5.15 -1.96
C GLU A 105 -9.93 -5.02 -3.39
N LYS A 106 -11.17 -4.55 -3.57
CA LYS A 106 -11.75 -4.35 -4.89
C LYS A 106 -10.96 -3.32 -5.70
N MET A 107 -10.53 -2.25 -5.06
CA MET A 107 -9.69 -1.24 -5.69
C MET A 107 -8.37 -1.84 -6.18
N PHE A 108 -7.68 -2.61 -5.33
CA PHE A 108 -6.40 -3.22 -5.70
C PHE A 108 -6.56 -4.19 -6.86
N ARG A 109 -7.62 -5.00 -6.87
CA ARG A 109 -7.87 -5.91 -7.99
C ARG A 109 -8.11 -5.16 -9.29
N GLY A 110 -8.85 -4.07 -9.22
CA GLY A 110 -9.09 -3.22 -10.40
C GLY A 110 -7.83 -2.52 -10.88
N MET A 111 -7.05 -1.95 -9.95
CA MET A 111 -5.83 -1.20 -10.29
C MET A 111 -4.76 -2.08 -10.93
N GLY A 112 -4.62 -3.31 -10.45
CA GLY A 112 -3.60 -4.23 -10.97
C GLY A 112 -3.82 -4.62 -12.43
N GLU A 113 -5.05 -4.55 -12.91
CA GLU A 113 -5.41 -4.95 -14.27
C GLU A 113 -5.66 -3.76 -15.20
N ALA A 114 -5.66 -2.54 -14.67
CA ALA A 114 -6.15 -1.38 -15.41
C ALA A 114 -5.08 -0.68 -16.22
N SER A 115 -5.48 -0.18 -17.39
CA SER A 115 -4.67 0.78 -18.15
C SER A 115 -4.60 2.10 -17.37
N ARG A 116 -3.70 3.01 -17.79
CA ARG A 116 -3.59 4.32 -17.14
C ARG A 116 -4.90 5.11 -17.13
N VAL A 117 -5.65 5.03 -18.24
CA VAL A 117 -6.94 5.72 -18.33
C VAL A 117 -7.93 5.14 -17.34
N LYS A 118 -7.99 3.81 -17.25
CA LYS A 118 -8.87 3.15 -16.29
C LYS A 118 -8.43 3.38 -14.85
N GLN A 119 -7.12 3.48 -14.61
CA GLN A 119 -6.62 3.80 -13.27
C GLN A 119 -7.12 5.15 -12.79
N ALA A 120 -7.13 6.17 -13.66
CA ALA A 120 -7.66 7.49 -13.30
C ALA A 120 -9.14 7.41 -12.92
N ALA A 121 -9.92 6.66 -13.69
CA ALA A 121 -11.35 6.47 -13.37
C ALA A 121 -11.55 5.71 -12.05
N LEU A 122 -10.70 4.71 -11.78
CA LEU A 122 -10.77 3.96 -10.53
C LEU A 122 -10.41 4.82 -9.33
N LEU A 123 -9.44 5.74 -9.45
CA LEU A 123 -9.10 6.65 -8.37
C LEU A 123 -10.30 7.53 -8.00
N LEU A 124 -11.07 7.97 -8.99
CA LEU A 124 -12.29 8.73 -8.71
C LEU A 124 -13.37 7.85 -8.06
N LYS A 125 -13.54 6.63 -8.56
CA LYS A 125 -14.51 5.68 -8.02
C LYS A 125 -14.22 5.31 -6.57
N PHE A 126 -12.93 5.13 -6.24
CA PHE A 126 -12.50 4.71 -4.91
C PHE A 126 -11.95 5.87 -4.07
N ARG A 127 -12.46 7.08 -4.28
CA ARG A 127 -11.97 8.26 -3.56
C ARG A 127 -12.21 8.22 -2.04
N ASP A 128 -13.07 7.33 -1.56
CA ASP A 128 -13.26 7.13 -0.12
C ASP A 128 -12.16 6.27 0.47
N GLU A 129 -11.46 5.49 -0.38
CA GLU A 129 -10.37 4.63 0.04
C GLU A 129 -9.01 5.27 -0.20
N PHE A 130 -8.87 6.10 -1.24
CA PHE A 130 -7.55 6.51 -1.72
C PHE A 130 -7.61 7.88 -2.39
N ARG A 131 -6.66 8.75 -2.04
CA ARG A 131 -6.49 10.08 -2.66
C ARG A 131 -5.03 10.30 -2.99
N LEU A 132 -4.75 10.82 -4.19
CA LEU A 132 -3.38 11.20 -4.57
C LEU A 132 -3.00 12.50 -3.91
N GLY A 133 -1.69 12.67 -3.67
CA GLY A 133 -1.12 13.88 -3.09
C GLY A 133 -0.60 13.64 -1.69
N GLY A 134 -0.11 14.71 -1.06
CA GLY A 134 0.28 14.69 0.35
C GLY A 134 -0.96 14.68 1.25
N SER A 135 -0.82 15.13 2.48
CA SER A 135 -1.96 15.23 3.39
C SER A 135 -2.99 16.22 2.85
N PRO A 136 -4.29 16.07 3.22
CA PRO A 136 -5.35 16.93 2.70
C PRO A 136 -5.24 18.40 3.05
N ASP A 137 -4.38 18.78 3.97
CA ASP A 137 -4.19 20.18 4.37
C ASP A 137 -2.84 20.71 3.97
#